data_21e1eb787593c0bca10e70e71b0ae465
#
_entry.id   21e1eb787593c0bca10e70e71b0ae465
#
_cell.length_a   1.000
_cell.length_b   1.000
_cell.length_c   1.000
_cell.angle_alpha   90.00
_cell.angle_beta   90.00
_cell.angle_gamma   90.00
#
_symmetry.space_group_name_H-M   'P 1'
#
loop_
_entity.id
_entity.type
_entity.pdbx_description
1 polymer ?
#
loop_
_entity_poly.entity_id
_entity_poly.type
_entity_poly.pdbx_seq_one_letter_code
_entity_poly.pdbx_strand_id
1 'polypeptide(L)'
;MEIIVVNGYPESGKDTFVNFCRDIVGEAYCKNISTVDFVKYIAAKCGWDGTKTAKNRKFLSDMKDLLTEWNDVPFQKVKKEIDFFREDLESYGVDKHGIVFIHCREPEEIERFEKELGAKSVFIDREESKKEQSNHADSKVENHSYTYKIDNNEDLEHLREGAETFIKILRGELKIDFSV
;
A
#
# COMPACT_ATOMS: atom_id res chain seq x y z
N MET A 1 11.89 -2.38 11.41
CA MET A 1 11.27 -2.09 10.09
C MET A 1 9.75 -2.15 10.24
N GLU A 2 9.05 -1.14 9.76
CA GLU A 2 7.58 -1.09 9.75
C GLU A 2 7.03 -1.58 8.40
N ILE A 3 5.91 -2.29 8.43
CA ILE A 3 5.19 -2.72 7.22
C ILE A 3 3.81 -2.08 7.25
N ILE A 4 3.49 -1.31 6.22
CA ILE A 4 2.27 -0.50 6.15
C ILE A 4 1.48 -0.87 4.89
N VAL A 5 0.26 -1.37 5.06
CA VAL A 5 -0.67 -1.56 3.94
C VAL A 5 -1.40 -0.26 3.67
N VAL A 6 -1.32 0.25 2.44
CA VAL A 6 -1.97 1.49 2.03
C VAL A 6 -3.18 1.20 1.18
N ASN A 7 -4.33 1.71 1.59
CA ASN A 7 -5.57 1.60 0.84
C ASN A 7 -6.29 2.96 0.73
N GLY A 8 -7.33 3.00 -0.08
CA GLY A 8 -8.15 4.18 -0.39
C GLY A 8 -8.70 4.06 -1.81
N TYR A 9 -9.71 4.83 -2.13
CA TYR A 9 -10.32 4.86 -3.45
C TYR A 9 -9.34 5.23 -4.57
N PRO A 10 -9.65 4.94 -5.85
CA PRO A 10 -8.90 5.49 -6.98
C PRO A 10 -8.74 7.01 -6.81
N GLU A 11 -7.54 7.51 -7.12
CA GLU A 11 -7.22 8.96 -7.06
C GLU A 11 -7.34 9.62 -5.67
N SER A 12 -7.42 8.82 -4.60
CA SER A 12 -7.45 9.36 -3.22
C SER A 12 -6.13 9.96 -2.74
N GLY A 13 -5.04 9.91 -3.53
CA GLY A 13 -3.74 10.47 -3.16
C GLY A 13 -2.78 9.49 -2.47
N LYS A 14 -3.04 8.18 -2.50
CA LYS A 14 -2.16 7.15 -1.92
C LYS A 14 -0.70 7.27 -2.34
N ASP A 15 -0.46 7.37 -3.64
CA ASP A 15 0.90 7.46 -4.20
C ASP A 15 1.60 8.75 -3.75
N THR A 16 0.86 9.86 -3.68
CA THR A 16 1.36 11.15 -3.20
C THR A 16 1.73 11.07 -1.72
N PHE A 17 0.87 10.50 -0.90
CA PHE A 17 1.13 10.27 0.52
C PHE A 17 2.40 9.43 0.76
N VAL A 18 2.52 8.30 0.06
CA VAL A 18 3.69 7.42 0.14
C VAL A 18 4.97 8.15 -0.32
N ASN A 19 4.88 8.97 -1.37
CA ASN A 19 6.00 9.79 -1.82
C ASN A 19 6.43 10.81 -0.76
N PHE A 20 5.51 11.49 -0.09
CA PHE A 20 5.84 12.38 1.02
C PHE A 20 6.50 11.62 2.18
N CYS A 21 5.97 10.46 2.56
CA CYS A 21 6.62 9.61 3.56
C CYS A 21 8.06 9.23 3.15
N ARG A 22 8.27 8.85 1.89
CA ARG A 22 9.59 8.51 1.35
C ARG A 22 10.55 9.69 1.39
N ASP A 23 10.09 10.89 1.04
CA ASP A 23 10.92 12.11 1.09
C ASP A 23 11.35 12.44 2.53
N ILE A 24 10.49 12.17 3.53
CA ILE A 24 10.77 12.41 4.95
C ILE A 24 11.77 11.38 5.50
N VAL A 25 11.61 10.10 5.18
CA VAL A 25 12.46 9.04 5.74
C VAL A 25 13.74 8.81 4.95
N GLY A 26 13.75 9.20 3.68
CA GLY A 26 14.82 8.96 2.73
C GLY A 26 14.53 7.72 1.86
N GLU A 27 14.83 7.82 0.57
CA GLU A 27 14.53 6.79 -0.45
C GLU A 27 15.13 5.42 -0.10
N ALA A 28 16.37 5.40 0.45
CA ALA A 28 17.05 4.17 0.84
C ALA A 28 16.34 3.40 1.98
N TYR A 29 15.49 4.08 2.74
CA TYR A 29 14.77 3.49 3.87
C TYR A 29 13.28 3.23 3.57
N CYS A 30 12.86 3.44 2.34
CA CYS A 30 11.46 3.32 1.95
C CYS A 30 11.30 2.41 0.74
N LYS A 31 10.61 1.29 0.92
CA LYS A 31 10.22 0.38 -0.17
C LYS A 31 8.73 0.58 -0.45
N ASN A 32 8.38 0.79 -1.72
CA ASN A 32 7.00 0.89 -2.18
C ASN A 32 6.70 -0.27 -3.14
N ILE A 33 5.72 -1.10 -2.83
CA ILE A 33 5.34 -2.29 -3.60
C ILE A 33 3.82 -2.41 -3.70
N SER A 34 3.35 -3.12 -4.72
CA SER A 34 1.93 -3.41 -4.89
C SER A 34 1.72 -4.91 -5.11
N THR A 35 0.62 -5.45 -4.58
CA THR A 35 0.22 -6.86 -4.79
C THR A 35 0.05 -7.22 -6.28
N VAL A 36 -0.12 -6.22 -7.15
CA VAL A 36 -0.28 -6.42 -8.59
C VAL A 36 1.00 -6.16 -9.42
N ASP A 37 2.13 -5.80 -8.80
CA ASP A 37 3.34 -5.46 -9.58
C ASP A 37 3.89 -6.66 -10.33
N PHE A 38 3.94 -7.84 -9.70
CA PHE A 38 4.36 -9.05 -10.38
C PHE A 38 3.35 -9.49 -11.46
N VAL A 39 2.07 -9.30 -11.22
CA VAL A 39 1.01 -9.55 -12.22
C VAL A 39 1.21 -8.67 -13.45
N LYS A 40 1.46 -7.37 -13.25
CA LYS A 40 1.77 -6.41 -14.33
C LYS A 40 3.03 -6.81 -15.10
N TYR A 41 4.06 -7.27 -14.40
CA TYR A 41 5.29 -7.75 -15.03
C TYR A 41 5.00 -8.93 -15.98
N ILE A 42 4.23 -9.93 -15.54
CA ILE A 42 3.83 -11.07 -16.39
C ILE A 42 2.95 -10.59 -17.55
N ALA A 43 1.96 -9.74 -17.27
CA ALA A 43 1.06 -9.20 -18.27
C ALA A 43 1.81 -8.46 -19.40
N ALA A 44 2.83 -7.69 -19.05
CA ALA A 44 3.69 -7.03 -20.03
C ALA A 44 4.43 -8.04 -20.91
N LYS A 45 4.87 -9.18 -20.37
CA LYS A 45 5.45 -10.29 -21.17
C LYS A 45 4.44 -10.95 -22.09
N CYS A 46 3.14 -10.87 -21.76
CA CYS A 46 2.03 -11.33 -22.59
C CYS A 46 1.52 -10.26 -23.58
N GLY A 47 2.19 -9.10 -23.69
CA GLY A 47 1.84 -8.04 -24.63
C GLY A 47 0.91 -6.95 -24.09
N TRP A 48 0.71 -6.87 -22.76
CA TRP A 48 0.01 -5.74 -22.16
C TRP A 48 0.86 -4.46 -22.31
N ASP A 49 0.21 -3.41 -22.79
CA ASP A 49 0.83 -2.13 -23.15
C ASP A 49 0.82 -1.07 -22.03
N GLY A 50 0.37 -1.45 -20.83
CA GLY A 50 0.26 -0.53 -19.70
C GLY A 50 -1.05 0.29 -19.65
N THR A 51 -1.89 0.24 -20.69
CA THR A 51 -3.13 1.00 -20.73
C THR A 51 -4.18 0.47 -19.74
N LYS A 52 -4.98 1.39 -19.17
CA LYS A 52 -5.99 1.08 -18.13
C LYS A 52 -7.41 0.92 -18.71
N THR A 53 -7.56 0.33 -19.90
CA THR A 53 -8.89 0.01 -20.47
C THR A 53 -9.65 -0.99 -19.61
N ALA A 54 -10.97 -1.05 -19.73
CA ALA A 54 -11.80 -2.04 -19.02
C ALA A 54 -11.36 -3.49 -19.33
N LYS A 55 -10.99 -3.77 -20.59
CA LYS A 55 -10.45 -5.07 -21.00
C LYS A 55 -9.14 -5.40 -20.27
N ASN A 56 -8.22 -4.44 -20.21
CA ASN A 56 -6.92 -4.64 -19.58
C ASN A 56 -7.03 -4.75 -18.05
N ARG A 57 -7.93 -3.98 -17.43
CA ARG A 57 -8.23 -4.12 -16.00
C ARG A 57 -8.76 -5.51 -15.67
N LYS A 58 -9.71 -6.01 -16.48
CA LYS A 58 -10.24 -7.38 -16.32
C LYS A 58 -9.14 -8.42 -16.49
N PHE A 59 -8.30 -8.29 -17.51
CA PHE A 59 -7.19 -9.21 -17.76
C PHE A 59 -6.21 -9.28 -16.57
N LEU A 60 -5.84 -8.12 -15.98
CA LEU A 60 -4.97 -8.08 -14.80
C LEU A 60 -5.65 -8.70 -13.57
N SER A 61 -6.95 -8.48 -13.39
CA SER A 61 -7.72 -9.08 -12.30
C SER A 61 -7.77 -10.59 -12.43
N ASP A 62 -8.20 -11.10 -13.59
CA ASP A 62 -8.29 -12.55 -13.86
C ASP A 62 -6.92 -13.24 -13.69
N MET A 63 -5.83 -12.57 -14.13
CA MET A 63 -4.48 -13.10 -13.97
C MET A 63 -4.05 -13.11 -12.49
N LYS A 64 -4.39 -12.08 -11.72
CA LYS A 64 -4.13 -12.05 -10.28
C LYS A 64 -4.83 -13.19 -9.58
N ASP A 65 -6.13 -13.39 -9.88
CA ASP A 65 -6.93 -14.44 -9.27
C ASP A 65 -6.37 -15.83 -9.59
N LEU A 66 -6.02 -16.08 -10.85
CA LEU A 66 -5.42 -17.34 -11.31
C LEU A 66 -4.08 -17.62 -10.59
N LEU A 67 -3.20 -16.62 -10.47
CA LEU A 67 -1.91 -16.77 -9.82
C LEU A 67 -2.04 -16.93 -8.30
N THR A 68 -3.07 -16.34 -7.71
CA THR A 68 -3.40 -16.52 -6.28
C THR A 68 -3.92 -17.93 -6.03
N GLU A 69 -4.86 -18.40 -6.83
CA GLU A 69 -5.42 -19.76 -6.71
C GLU A 69 -4.35 -20.85 -6.94
N TRP A 70 -3.48 -20.66 -7.93
CA TRP A 70 -2.48 -21.66 -8.27
C TRP A 70 -1.42 -21.87 -7.20
N ASN A 71 -0.83 -20.83 -6.67
CA ASN A 71 0.27 -20.94 -5.68
C ASN A 71 0.49 -19.65 -4.90
N ASP A 72 -0.55 -18.86 -4.68
CA ASP A 72 -0.50 -17.64 -3.88
C ASP A 72 0.64 -16.67 -4.30
N VAL A 73 0.93 -16.65 -5.60
CA VAL A 73 2.10 -15.97 -6.16
C VAL A 73 2.15 -14.48 -5.81
N PRO A 74 1.05 -13.70 -5.88
CA PRO A 74 1.11 -12.27 -5.55
C PRO A 74 1.59 -12.01 -4.12
N PHE A 75 1.06 -12.72 -3.14
CA PHE A 75 1.46 -12.59 -1.74
C PHE A 75 2.91 -13.03 -1.50
N GLN A 76 3.29 -14.19 -2.05
CA GLN A 76 4.65 -14.72 -1.91
C GLN A 76 5.70 -13.77 -2.52
N LYS A 77 5.36 -13.08 -3.61
CA LYS A 77 6.24 -12.09 -4.22
C LYS A 77 6.41 -10.84 -3.36
N VAL A 78 5.32 -10.33 -2.79
CA VAL A 78 5.40 -9.20 -1.84
C VAL A 78 6.25 -9.59 -0.63
N LYS A 79 6.01 -10.76 -0.04
CA LYS A 79 6.80 -11.26 1.10
C LYS A 79 8.28 -11.33 0.77
N LYS A 80 8.65 -11.88 -0.38
CA LYS A 80 10.03 -11.99 -0.83
C LYS A 80 10.70 -10.61 -1.01
N GLU A 81 9.99 -9.63 -1.54
CA GLU A 81 10.49 -8.25 -1.67
C GLU A 81 10.72 -7.59 -0.30
N ILE A 82 9.86 -7.88 0.68
CA ILE A 82 10.01 -7.41 2.05
C ILE A 82 11.25 -8.04 2.69
N ASP A 83 11.43 -9.35 2.53
CA ASP A 83 12.58 -10.07 3.10
C ASP A 83 13.90 -9.56 2.50
N PHE A 84 13.99 -9.36 1.19
CA PHE A 84 15.16 -8.78 0.55
C PHE A 84 15.47 -7.37 1.06
N PHE A 85 14.44 -6.53 1.18
CA PHE A 85 14.64 -5.17 1.68
C PHE A 85 15.10 -5.16 3.15
N ARG A 86 14.59 -6.08 3.97
CA ARG A 86 15.03 -6.24 5.35
C ARG A 86 16.49 -6.68 5.42
N GLU A 87 16.89 -7.71 4.66
CA GLU A 87 18.26 -8.19 4.60
C GLU A 87 19.24 -7.09 4.16
N ASP A 88 18.83 -6.29 3.18
CA ASP A 88 19.63 -5.16 2.71
C ASP A 88 19.85 -4.12 3.83
N LEU A 89 18.78 -3.69 4.51
CA LEU A 89 18.88 -2.76 5.63
C LEU A 89 19.68 -3.32 6.81
N GLU A 90 19.53 -4.61 7.13
CA GLU A 90 20.29 -5.29 8.18
C GLU A 90 21.79 -5.29 7.86
N SER A 91 22.17 -5.47 6.59
CA SER A 91 23.56 -5.43 6.15
C SER A 91 24.26 -4.11 6.46
N TYR A 92 23.49 -3.01 6.55
CA TYR A 92 23.98 -1.67 6.94
C TYR A 92 23.70 -1.31 8.41
N GLY A 93 23.06 -2.20 9.18
CA GLY A 93 22.71 -1.94 10.59
C GLY A 93 21.62 -0.90 10.79
N VAL A 94 20.76 -0.70 9.79
CA VAL A 94 19.75 0.38 9.77
C VAL A 94 18.31 -0.15 9.60
N ASP A 95 18.08 -1.43 9.81
CA ASP A 95 16.79 -2.11 9.67
C ASP A 95 15.63 -1.45 10.43
N LYS A 96 15.92 -0.86 11.58
CA LYS A 96 14.92 -0.16 12.43
C LYS A 96 14.30 1.07 11.78
N HIS A 97 14.95 1.63 10.78
CA HIS A 97 14.50 2.85 10.09
C HIS A 97 13.71 2.55 8.81
N GLY A 98 13.68 1.30 8.38
CA GLY A 98 13.02 0.89 7.14
C GLY A 98 11.49 0.93 7.25
N ILE A 99 10.84 1.37 6.19
CA ILE A 99 9.38 1.32 6.02
C ILE A 99 9.06 0.69 4.67
N VAL A 100 8.18 -0.31 4.69
CA VAL A 100 7.62 -0.90 3.47
C VAL A 100 6.16 -0.48 3.35
N PHE A 101 5.80 0.16 2.25
CA PHE A 101 4.43 0.43 1.86
C PHE A 101 3.94 -0.62 0.88
N ILE A 102 2.78 -1.23 1.15
CA ILE A 102 2.13 -2.24 0.31
C ILE A 102 0.81 -1.70 -0.18
N HIS A 103 0.68 -1.41 -1.48
CA HIS A 103 -0.60 -1.06 -2.07
C HIS A 103 -1.45 -2.32 -2.24
N CYS A 104 -2.51 -2.41 -1.46
CA CYS A 104 -3.48 -3.50 -1.49
C CYS A 104 -4.90 -2.96 -1.37
N ARG A 105 -5.87 -3.56 -2.07
CA ARG A 105 -7.27 -3.10 -2.09
C ARG A 105 -8.24 -4.08 -1.44
N GLU A 106 -7.94 -5.36 -1.49
CA GLU A 106 -8.83 -6.40 -1.01
C GLU A 106 -8.76 -6.50 0.53
N PRO A 107 -9.87 -6.33 1.27
CA PRO A 107 -9.88 -6.41 2.73
C PRO A 107 -9.26 -7.70 3.27
N GLU A 108 -9.57 -8.83 2.64
CA GLU A 108 -9.07 -10.14 3.04
C GLU A 108 -7.54 -10.25 2.88
N GLU A 109 -6.96 -9.60 1.86
CA GLU A 109 -5.51 -9.52 1.70
C GLU A 109 -4.88 -8.58 2.74
N ILE A 110 -5.53 -7.46 3.07
CA ILE A 110 -5.07 -6.53 4.12
C ILE A 110 -5.00 -7.25 5.46
N GLU A 111 -6.08 -7.91 5.89
CA GLU A 111 -6.13 -8.71 7.11
C GLU A 111 -5.03 -9.77 7.14
N ARG A 112 -4.74 -10.37 6.01
CA ARG A 112 -3.68 -11.36 5.89
C ARG A 112 -2.30 -10.75 6.11
N PHE A 113 -1.99 -9.59 5.52
CA PHE A 113 -0.74 -8.87 5.76
C PHE A 113 -0.59 -8.46 7.23
N GLU A 114 -1.67 -8.00 7.85
CA GLU A 114 -1.69 -7.66 9.28
C GLU A 114 -1.40 -8.89 10.14
N LYS A 115 -2.06 -10.02 9.86
CA LYS A 115 -1.94 -11.26 10.64
C LYS A 115 -0.61 -11.98 10.44
N GLU A 116 -0.14 -12.12 9.19
CA GLU A 116 1.02 -12.94 8.87
C GLU A 116 2.34 -12.16 8.95
N LEU A 117 2.32 -10.85 8.69
CA LEU A 117 3.53 -10.02 8.64
C LEU A 117 3.57 -8.93 9.72
N GLY A 118 2.54 -8.84 10.57
CA GLY A 118 2.43 -7.78 11.57
C GLY A 118 2.30 -6.39 10.96
N ALA A 119 1.76 -6.29 9.74
CA ALA A 119 1.55 -5.02 9.07
C ALA A 119 0.50 -4.18 9.81
N LYS A 120 0.60 -2.86 9.67
CA LYS A 120 -0.44 -1.90 10.05
C LYS A 120 -1.10 -1.39 8.78
N SER A 121 -2.37 -1.02 8.85
CA SER A 121 -3.07 -0.49 7.68
C SER A 121 -3.34 1.01 7.80
N VAL A 122 -3.25 1.72 6.67
CA VAL A 122 -3.60 3.13 6.55
C VAL A 122 -4.59 3.34 5.41
N PHE A 123 -5.65 4.09 5.69
CA PHE A 123 -6.65 4.50 4.72
C PHE A 123 -6.49 5.98 4.36
N ILE A 124 -6.34 6.28 3.07
CA ILE A 124 -6.31 7.67 2.58
C ILE A 124 -7.72 8.03 2.15
N ASP A 125 -8.37 8.88 2.95
CA ASP A 125 -9.77 9.30 2.74
C ASP A 125 -9.83 10.61 1.96
N ARG A 126 -10.50 10.56 0.79
CA ARG A 126 -10.80 11.71 -0.04
C ARG A 126 -12.23 11.59 -0.56
N GLU A 127 -13.10 12.47 -0.10
CA GLU A 127 -14.53 12.45 -0.43
C GLU A 127 -14.81 12.50 -1.94
N GLU A 128 -14.04 13.30 -2.70
CA GLU A 128 -14.19 13.38 -4.16
C GLU A 128 -13.93 12.04 -4.84
N SER A 129 -13.02 11.23 -4.32
CA SER A 129 -12.63 9.94 -4.90
C SER A 129 -13.67 8.83 -4.69
N LYS A 130 -14.61 9.00 -3.76
CA LYS A 130 -15.70 8.03 -3.49
C LYS A 130 -16.66 7.89 -4.66
N LYS A 131 -16.73 8.90 -5.53
CA LYS A 131 -17.61 8.90 -6.71
C LYS A 131 -17.09 8.03 -7.86
N GLU A 132 -15.81 7.65 -7.83
CA GLU A 132 -15.13 6.92 -8.91
C GLU A 132 -14.93 5.42 -8.60
N GLN A 133 -15.96 4.74 -8.12
CA GLN A 133 -15.91 3.30 -7.92
C GLN A 133 -15.84 2.58 -9.27
N SER A 134 -14.70 2.02 -9.63
CA SER A 134 -14.44 1.45 -10.96
C SER A 134 -14.52 -0.08 -11.02
N ASN A 135 -14.52 -0.78 -9.89
CA ASN A 135 -14.57 -2.24 -9.83
C ASN A 135 -15.00 -2.77 -8.45
N HIS A 136 -15.19 -4.09 -8.33
CA HIS A 136 -15.61 -4.78 -7.11
C HIS A 136 -14.67 -4.57 -5.92
N ALA A 137 -13.36 -4.45 -6.15
CA ALA A 137 -12.38 -4.19 -5.09
C ALA A 137 -12.57 -2.79 -4.48
N ASP A 138 -12.92 -1.80 -5.31
CA ASP A 138 -13.15 -0.42 -4.85
C ASP A 138 -14.41 -0.30 -3.98
N SER A 139 -15.43 -1.15 -4.16
CA SER A 139 -16.67 -1.13 -3.38
C SER A 139 -16.52 -1.65 -1.94
N LYS A 140 -15.43 -2.37 -1.64
CA LYS A 140 -15.17 -2.97 -0.33
C LYS A 140 -14.14 -2.23 0.51
N VAL A 141 -13.58 -1.13 -0.01
CA VAL A 141 -12.45 -0.43 0.64
C VAL A 141 -12.80 0.05 2.05
N GLU A 142 -14.07 0.42 2.31
CA GLU A 142 -14.53 0.87 3.63
C GLU A 142 -14.87 -0.27 4.59
N ASN A 143 -14.87 -1.52 4.14
CA ASN A 143 -15.28 -2.67 4.96
C ASN A 143 -14.17 -3.17 5.90
N HIS A 144 -12.97 -2.55 5.86
CA HIS A 144 -11.85 -2.90 6.71
C HIS A 144 -11.69 -1.89 7.86
N SER A 145 -11.30 -2.38 9.03
CA SER A 145 -10.97 -1.54 10.19
C SER A 145 -9.50 -1.15 10.14
N TYR A 146 -9.20 0.01 9.58
CA TYR A 146 -7.82 0.50 9.41
C TYR A 146 -7.18 0.95 10.71
N THR A 147 -5.89 0.66 10.89
CA THR A 147 -5.09 1.14 12.03
C THR A 147 -4.96 2.66 12.02
N TYR A 148 -4.83 3.27 10.83
CA TYR A 148 -4.70 4.70 10.65
C TYR A 148 -5.63 5.19 9.55
N LYS A 149 -6.07 6.44 9.69
CA LYS A 149 -6.83 7.16 8.66
C LYS A 149 -6.21 8.52 8.43
N ILE A 150 -5.92 8.83 7.17
CA ILE A 150 -5.35 10.11 6.74
C ILE A 150 -6.40 10.84 5.92
N ASP A 151 -6.77 12.02 6.37
CA ASP A 151 -7.64 12.91 5.61
C ASP A 151 -6.88 13.57 4.46
N ASN A 152 -7.46 13.56 3.25
CA ASN A 152 -6.94 14.23 2.06
C ASN A 152 -8.04 15.03 1.34
N ASN A 153 -8.83 15.77 2.11
CA ASN A 153 -9.93 16.60 1.60
C ASN A 153 -9.51 18.05 1.40
N GLU A 154 -8.31 18.43 1.82
CA GLU A 154 -7.74 19.77 1.66
C GLU A 154 -6.66 19.78 0.57
N ASP A 155 -5.66 20.62 0.69
CA ASP A 155 -4.59 20.80 -0.28
C ASP A 155 -3.41 19.79 -0.08
N LEU A 156 -2.43 19.88 -0.97
CA LEU A 156 -1.24 19.01 -0.91
C LEU A 156 -0.38 19.27 0.33
N GLU A 157 -0.40 20.48 0.88
CA GLU A 157 0.38 20.79 2.08
C GLU A 157 -0.21 20.08 3.30
N HIS A 158 -1.55 20.08 3.41
CA HIS A 158 -2.23 19.32 4.46
C HIS A 158 -1.91 17.80 4.38
N LEU A 159 -1.90 17.23 3.18
CA LEU A 159 -1.51 15.83 3.00
C LEU A 159 -0.03 15.58 3.39
N ARG A 160 0.86 16.53 3.14
CA ARG A 160 2.26 16.49 3.56
C ARG A 160 2.39 16.52 5.08
N GLU A 161 1.69 17.42 5.75
CA GLU A 161 1.64 17.48 7.23
C GLU A 161 1.09 16.18 7.83
N GLY A 162 0.08 15.58 7.18
CA GLY A 162 -0.43 14.25 7.51
C GLY A 162 0.64 13.17 7.42
N ALA A 163 1.46 13.18 6.36
CA ALA A 163 2.58 12.25 6.20
C ALA A 163 3.67 12.46 7.26
N GLU A 164 4.02 13.72 7.59
CA GLU A 164 4.97 14.02 8.67
C GLU A 164 4.50 13.51 10.03
N THR A 165 3.23 13.77 10.34
CA THR A 165 2.59 13.30 11.58
C THR A 165 2.59 11.78 11.64
N PHE A 166 2.24 11.11 10.54
CA PHE A 166 2.25 9.67 10.44
C PHE A 166 3.65 9.07 10.69
N ILE A 167 4.69 9.63 10.10
CA ILE A 167 6.07 9.16 10.32
C ILE A 167 6.50 9.37 11.78
N LYS A 168 6.15 10.49 12.42
CA LYS A 168 6.43 10.73 13.85
C LYS A 168 5.73 9.71 14.74
N ILE A 169 4.50 9.32 14.41
CA ILE A 169 3.76 8.25 15.11
C ILE A 169 4.47 6.91 14.96
N LEU A 170 4.85 6.53 13.74
CA LEU A 170 5.56 5.28 13.49
C LEU A 170 6.90 5.19 14.23
N ARG A 171 7.59 6.32 14.40
CA ARG A 171 8.86 6.41 15.14
C ARG A 171 8.68 6.49 16.67
N GLY A 172 7.43 6.54 17.17
CA GLY A 172 7.12 6.70 18.58
C GLY A 172 7.41 8.10 19.14
N GLU A 173 7.61 9.08 18.26
CA GLU A 173 7.84 10.50 18.63
C GLU A 173 6.51 11.19 19.02
N LEU A 174 5.39 10.71 18.50
CA LEU A 174 4.04 11.11 18.86
C LEU A 174 3.22 9.89 19.27
N LYS A 175 2.41 10.03 20.32
CA LYS A 175 1.41 9.03 20.72
C LYS A 175 0.05 9.45 20.16
N ILE A 176 -0.68 8.50 19.58
CA ILE A 176 -2.11 8.69 19.30
C ILE A 176 -2.81 8.49 20.63
N ASP A 177 -3.52 9.50 21.10
CA ASP A 177 -4.41 9.37 22.25
C ASP A 177 -5.74 8.79 21.76
N PHE A 178 -5.95 7.50 21.98
CA PHE A 178 -7.21 6.80 21.64
C PHE A 178 -8.31 7.01 22.69
N SER A 179 -8.16 7.96 23.61
CA SER A 179 -9.16 8.27 24.62
C SER A 179 -10.32 9.08 24.01
N VAL A 180 -11.30 8.39 23.41
CA VAL A 180 -12.67 8.86 23.28
C VAL A 180 -13.61 7.68 23.52
#